data_7dd6bbca8549df849afdf72d90cc4a09
#
_entry.id   7dd6bbca8549df849afdf72d90cc4a09
#
_cell.length_a   1.000
_cell.length_b   1.000
_cell.length_c   1.000
_cell.angle_alpha   90.00
_cell.angle_beta   90.00
_cell.angle_gamma   90.00
#
_symmetry.space_group_name_H-M   'P 1'
#
loop_
_entity.id
_entity.type
_entity.pdbx_description
1 polymer ?
#
loop_
_entity_poly.entity_id
_entity_poly.type
_entity_poly.pdbx_seq_one_letter_code
_entity_poly.pdbx_strand_id
1 'polypeptide(L)'
;PVAAFLPAAALVTSYISFSEQRQRSQLMHLFSKQVSPAIAEAIWEQRDEFLAGNRPRSQELTATTLFTDLKGFSSTSEGLGPAQLMNWLNEYMEAMAHPVMANDGVIEKYIGDAIMAVFGVPIPRTSPGQIEQDARNAVRCALAMAEALEQLNTHWKQRGWPECSMRIGIHTGPLVAGSLGSTDRQEYTVIGDSVNTAS
;
A
#
# COMPACT_ATOMS: atom_id res chain seq x y z
N PRO A 1 -41.55 22.93 -25.73
CA PRO A 1 -40.75 21.71 -25.57
C PRO A 1 -39.31 22.01 -25.17
N VAL A 2 -38.66 23.09 -25.67
CA VAL A 2 -37.27 23.43 -25.39
C VAL A 2 -37.04 23.85 -23.92
N ALA A 3 -37.97 24.51 -23.28
CA ALA A 3 -37.88 24.99 -21.90
C ALA A 3 -37.82 23.87 -20.85
N ALA A 4 -38.28 22.66 -21.17
CA ALA A 4 -38.20 21.51 -20.28
C ALA A 4 -36.90 20.69 -20.45
N PHE A 5 -36.19 20.84 -21.59
CA PHE A 5 -34.95 20.11 -21.88
C PHE A 5 -33.74 20.62 -21.07
N LEU A 6 -33.68 21.94 -20.84
CA LEU A 6 -32.57 22.56 -20.08
C LEU A 6 -32.50 22.11 -18.62
N PRO A 7 -33.61 22.11 -17.84
CA PRO A 7 -33.52 21.60 -16.47
C PRO A 7 -33.31 20.09 -16.39
N ALA A 8 -33.81 19.30 -17.33
CA ALA A 8 -33.56 17.87 -17.39
C ALA A 8 -32.09 17.56 -17.66
N ALA A 9 -31.45 18.25 -18.61
CA ALA A 9 -30.02 18.10 -18.91
C ALA A 9 -29.17 18.51 -17.71
N ALA A 10 -29.52 19.60 -17.00
CA ALA A 10 -28.80 20.02 -15.80
C ALA A 10 -28.93 19.02 -14.66
N LEU A 11 -30.10 18.39 -14.47
CA LEU A 11 -30.28 17.33 -13.47
C LEU A 11 -29.48 16.08 -13.80
N VAL A 12 -29.41 15.67 -15.06
CA VAL A 12 -28.61 14.50 -15.51
C VAL A 12 -27.11 14.75 -15.33
N THR A 13 -26.60 15.92 -15.73
CA THR A 13 -25.21 16.30 -15.52
C THR A 13 -24.85 16.38 -14.03
N SER A 14 -25.73 16.95 -13.21
CA SER A 14 -25.50 17.01 -11.76
C SER A 14 -25.50 15.63 -11.12
N TYR A 15 -26.39 14.73 -11.55
CA TYR A 15 -26.45 13.35 -11.07
C TYR A 15 -25.19 12.56 -11.47
N ILE A 16 -24.72 12.69 -12.73
CA ILE A 16 -23.49 12.06 -13.21
C ILE A 16 -22.29 12.56 -12.40
N SER A 17 -22.11 13.87 -12.25
CA SER A 17 -21.03 14.45 -11.48
C SER A 17 -21.06 14.02 -10.00
N PHE A 18 -22.23 13.94 -9.40
CA PHE A 18 -22.36 13.47 -8.02
C PHE A 18 -22.03 11.97 -7.87
N SER A 19 -22.46 11.14 -8.82
CA SER A 19 -22.17 9.72 -8.82
C SER A 19 -20.66 9.45 -9.04
N GLU A 20 -20.01 10.17 -9.95
CA GLU A 20 -18.55 10.09 -10.16
C GLU A 20 -17.76 10.54 -8.94
N GLN A 21 -18.14 11.65 -8.31
CA GLN A 21 -17.50 12.10 -7.07
C GLN A 21 -17.65 11.07 -5.94
N ARG A 22 -18.80 10.43 -5.84
CA ARG A 22 -19.04 9.39 -4.82
C ARG A 22 -18.20 8.14 -5.09
N GLN A 23 -18.11 7.68 -6.34
CA GLN A 23 -17.26 6.55 -6.73
C GLN A 23 -15.77 6.86 -6.51
N ARG A 24 -15.34 8.07 -6.91
CA ARG A 24 -13.96 8.53 -6.66
C ARG A 24 -13.65 8.55 -5.17
N SER A 25 -14.54 9.10 -4.36
CA SER A 25 -14.36 9.14 -2.91
C SER A 25 -14.27 7.75 -2.29
N GLN A 26 -15.09 6.79 -2.75
CA GLN A 26 -15.06 5.41 -2.25
C GLN A 26 -13.75 4.69 -2.62
N LEU A 27 -13.30 4.80 -3.88
CA LEU A 27 -12.02 4.24 -4.33
C LEU A 27 -10.84 4.88 -3.59
N MET A 28 -10.84 6.21 -3.51
CA MET A 28 -9.79 6.93 -2.79
C MET A 28 -9.75 6.58 -1.30
N HIS A 29 -10.89 6.34 -0.68
CA HIS A 29 -10.95 5.92 0.72
C HIS A 29 -10.34 4.53 0.95
N LEU A 30 -10.49 3.60 0.00
CA LEU A 30 -9.88 2.27 0.08
C LEU A 30 -8.35 2.33 0.04
N PHE A 31 -7.79 3.28 -0.72
CA PHE A 31 -6.34 3.33 -0.99
C PHE A 31 -5.63 4.53 -0.37
N SER A 32 -6.32 5.55 0.09
CA SER A 32 -5.79 6.89 0.44
C SER A 32 -4.65 6.91 1.48
N LYS A 33 -4.44 5.81 2.20
CA LYS A 33 -3.36 5.69 3.19
C LYS A 33 -2.30 4.64 2.80
N GLN A 34 -2.50 3.95 1.69
CA GLN A 34 -1.68 2.80 1.30
C GLN A 34 -0.88 3.04 0.01
N VAL A 35 -1.30 4.00 -0.81
CA VAL A 35 -0.68 4.28 -2.11
C VAL A 35 -0.28 5.73 -2.27
N SER A 36 0.69 5.99 -3.14
CA SER A 36 1.05 7.35 -3.54
C SER A 36 -0.10 8.02 -4.33
N PRO A 37 -0.19 9.37 -4.35
CA PRO A 37 -1.18 10.08 -5.14
C PRO A 37 -1.17 9.71 -6.64
N ALA A 38 -0.01 9.43 -7.21
CA ALA A 38 0.14 9.02 -8.61
C ALA A 38 -0.51 7.65 -8.88
N ILE A 39 -0.33 6.68 -7.98
CA ILE A 39 -0.99 5.36 -8.07
C ILE A 39 -2.50 5.52 -7.90
N ALA A 40 -2.94 6.34 -6.95
CA ALA A 40 -4.36 6.60 -6.74
C ALA A 40 -5.05 7.20 -7.98
N GLU A 41 -4.39 8.12 -8.68
CA GLU A 41 -4.90 8.70 -9.93
C GLU A 41 -4.94 7.65 -11.06
N ALA A 42 -3.90 6.82 -11.21
CA ALA A 42 -3.87 5.75 -12.21
C ALA A 42 -4.97 4.69 -11.96
N ILE A 43 -5.29 4.38 -10.71
CA ILE A 43 -6.45 3.53 -10.36
C ILE A 43 -7.75 4.19 -10.81
N TRP A 44 -7.88 5.50 -10.61
CA TRP A 44 -9.08 6.23 -11.02
C TRP A 44 -9.25 6.25 -12.54
N GLU A 45 -8.18 6.46 -13.29
CA GLU A 45 -8.19 6.44 -14.75
C GLU A 45 -8.59 5.07 -15.33
N GLN A 46 -8.18 3.98 -14.68
CA GLN A 46 -8.47 2.60 -15.09
C GLN A 46 -9.62 1.94 -14.31
N ARG A 47 -10.46 2.73 -13.64
CA ARG A 47 -11.49 2.22 -12.70
C ARG A 47 -12.45 1.21 -13.31
N ASP A 48 -12.80 1.37 -14.58
CA ASP A 48 -13.77 0.50 -15.27
C ASP A 48 -13.20 -0.89 -15.53
N GLU A 49 -11.88 -1.01 -15.70
CA GLU A 49 -11.17 -2.28 -15.82
C GLU A 49 -10.87 -2.88 -14.44
N PHE A 50 -10.55 -2.01 -13.48
CA PHE A 50 -10.18 -2.40 -12.13
C PHE A 50 -11.38 -2.90 -11.30
N LEU A 51 -12.59 -2.37 -11.53
CA LEU A 51 -13.79 -2.72 -10.77
C LEU A 51 -14.66 -3.78 -11.45
N ALA A 52 -15.20 -4.69 -10.64
CA ALA A 52 -16.36 -5.52 -10.95
C ALA A 52 -17.53 -5.05 -10.08
N GLY A 53 -18.33 -4.13 -10.61
CA GLY A 53 -19.33 -3.40 -9.81
C GLY A 53 -18.63 -2.49 -8.78
N ASN A 54 -18.84 -2.72 -7.48
CA ASN A 54 -18.24 -1.92 -6.40
C ASN A 54 -16.97 -2.57 -5.79
N ARG A 55 -16.39 -3.59 -6.42
CA ARG A 55 -15.26 -4.35 -5.86
C ARG A 55 -14.10 -4.40 -6.85
N PRO A 56 -12.85 -4.27 -6.37
CA PRO A 56 -11.69 -4.61 -7.18
C PRO A 56 -11.77 -6.05 -7.69
N ARG A 57 -11.53 -6.24 -8.99
CA ARG A 57 -11.47 -7.57 -9.61
C ARG A 57 -10.26 -8.33 -9.10
N SER A 58 -10.42 -9.64 -8.91
CA SER A 58 -9.25 -10.51 -8.70
C SER A 58 -8.52 -10.70 -10.03
N GLN A 59 -7.21 -10.48 -10.02
CA GLN A 59 -6.37 -10.56 -11.20
C GLN A 59 -5.10 -11.35 -10.89
N GLU A 60 -4.73 -12.26 -11.79
CA GLU A 60 -3.39 -12.87 -11.78
C GLU A 60 -2.41 -11.89 -12.43
N LEU A 61 -1.32 -11.61 -11.74
CA LEU A 61 -0.28 -10.71 -12.21
C LEU A 61 1.09 -11.09 -11.63
N THR A 62 2.15 -10.57 -12.23
CA THR A 62 3.50 -10.68 -11.66
C THR A 62 3.83 -9.37 -10.95
N ALA A 63 4.17 -9.46 -9.66
CA ALA A 63 4.55 -8.31 -8.85
C ALA A 63 5.75 -8.63 -7.95
N THR A 64 6.33 -7.60 -7.38
CA THR A 64 7.41 -7.74 -6.40
C THR A 64 6.88 -7.46 -5.01
N THR A 65 7.01 -8.43 -4.12
CA THR A 65 6.61 -8.32 -2.71
C THR A 65 7.84 -8.06 -1.86
N LEU A 66 7.72 -7.15 -0.90
CA LEU A 66 8.72 -6.81 0.09
C LEU A 66 8.12 -7.00 1.48
N PHE A 67 8.83 -7.76 2.32
CA PHE A 67 8.53 -7.87 3.75
C PHE A 67 9.65 -7.27 4.58
N THR A 68 9.29 -6.58 5.66
CA THR A 68 10.23 -6.20 6.71
C THR A 68 9.87 -6.92 8.01
N ASP A 69 10.87 -7.16 8.86
CA ASP A 69 10.68 -7.74 10.19
C ASP A 69 11.76 -7.18 11.14
N LEU A 70 11.37 -6.78 12.35
CA LEU A 70 12.31 -6.25 13.34
C LEU A 70 12.99 -7.38 14.10
N LYS A 71 14.30 -7.36 14.10
CA LYS A 71 15.09 -8.33 14.87
C LYS A 71 14.95 -8.07 16.36
N GLY A 72 14.46 -9.08 17.10
CA GLY A 72 14.37 -9.01 18.56
C GLY A 72 13.23 -8.12 19.07
N PHE A 73 12.20 -7.84 18.27
CA PHE A 73 11.05 -7.01 18.66
C PHE A 73 10.40 -7.46 19.96
N SER A 74 10.22 -8.77 20.18
CA SER A 74 9.62 -9.30 21.42
C SER A 74 10.39 -8.83 22.66
N SER A 75 11.71 -8.91 22.64
CA SER A 75 12.56 -8.45 23.77
C SER A 75 12.51 -6.94 23.94
N THR A 76 12.46 -6.19 22.85
CA THR A 76 12.32 -4.72 22.90
C THR A 76 10.96 -4.31 23.47
N SER A 77 9.90 -5.00 23.07
CA SER A 77 8.54 -4.72 23.52
C SER A 77 8.33 -5.00 25.02
N GLU A 78 9.00 -6.01 25.57
CA GLU A 78 8.97 -6.31 27.02
C GLU A 78 9.70 -5.25 27.85
N GLY A 79 10.70 -4.58 27.27
CA GLY A 79 11.47 -3.54 27.96
C GLY A 79 10.83 -2.15 27.96
N LEU A 80 9.81 -1.92 27.14
CA LEU A 80 9.12 -0.64 27.00
C LEU A 80 7.75 -0.65 27.68
N GLY A 81 7.38 0.46 28.31
CA GLY A 81 5.99 0.64 28.75
C GLY A 81 5.03 0.75 27.53
N PRO A 82 3.75 0.36 27.69
CA PRO A 82 2.82 0.28 26.55
C PRO A 82 2.70 1.55 25.71
N ALA A 83 2.64 2.72 26.32
CA ALA A 83 2.56 4.00 25.61
C ALA A 83 3.86 4.33 24.86
N GLN A 84 5.01 4.01 25.46
CA GLN A 84 6.31 4.21 24.83
C GLN A 84 6.51 3.25 23.64
N LEU A 85 6.10 1.99 23.80
CA LEU A 85 6.13 0.99 22.72
C LEU A 85 5.31 1.45 21.52
N MET A 86 4.09 1.95 21.75
CA MET A 86 3.23 2.47 20.67
C MET A 86 3.86 3.66 19.96
N ASN A 87 4.46 4.59 20.68
CA ASN A 87 5.14 5.74 20.08
C ASN A 87 6.37 5.30 19.27
N TRP A 88 7.19 4.43 19.84
CA TRP A 88 8.38 3.88 19.18
C TRP A 88 8.03 3.12 17.90
N LEU A 89 6.99 2.27 17.93
CA LEU A 89 6.53 1.52 16.78
C LEU A 89 5.91 2.43 15.71
N ASN A 90 5.15 3.45 16.11
CA ASN A 90 4.58 4.41 15.16
C ASN A 90 5.66 5.23 14.45
N GLU A 91 6.71 5.68 15.16
CA GLU A 91 7.85 6.36 14.54
C GLU A 91 8.57 5.45 13.53
N TYR A 92 8.73 4.14 13.86
CA TYR A 92 9.26 3.15 12.93
C TYR A 92 8.38 3.00 11.70
N MET A 93 7.08 2.75 11.88
CA MET A 93 6.14 2.54 10.77
C MET A 93 6.08 3.75 9.82
N GLU A 94 6.08 4.96 10.36
CA GLU A 94 6.08 6.18 9.57
C GLU A 94 7.38 6.35 8.78
N ALA A 95 8.53 6.12 9.40
CA ALA A 95 9.83 6.22 8.75
C ALA A 95 9.97 5.17 7.62
N MET A 96 9.39 3.98 7.78
CA MET A 96 9.45 2.91 6.78
C MET A 96 8.38 3.05 5.68
N ALA A 97 7.25 3.67 5.97
CA ALA A 97 6.20 3.90 4.98
C ALA A 97 6.62 4.87 3.87
N HIS A 98 7.37 5.91 4.23
CA HIS A 98 7.82 6.92 3.27
C HIS A 98 8.67 6.34 2.11
N PRO A 99 9.71 5.51 2.33
CA PRO A 99 10.45 4.86 1.26
C PRO A 99 9.58 3.99 0.34
N VAL A 100 8.56 3.30 0.87
CA VAL A 100 7.65 2.50 0.04
C VAL A 100 6.92 3.39 -0.96
N MET A 101 6.29 4.45 -0.48
CA MET A 101 5.52 5.36 -1.33
C MET A 101 6.41 6.15 -2.30
N ALA A 102 7.61 6.53 -1.88
CA ALA A 102 8.57 7.24 -2.71
C ALA A 102 9.16 6.40 -3.85
N ASN A 103 9.05 5.07 -3.76
CA ASN A 103 9.49 4.13 -4.80
C ASN A 103 8.32 3.42 -5.51
N ASP A 104 7.15 4.05 -5.59
CA ASP A 104 5.95 3.52 -6.27
C ASP A 104 5.43 2.19 -5.69
N GLY A 105 5.73 1.90 -4.44
CA GLY A 105 5.20 0.76 -3.70
C GLY A 105 3.85 1.06 -3.06
N VAL A 106 3.11 0.00 -2.82
CA VAL A 106 1.85 0.00 -2.07
C VAL A 106 2.08 -0.69 -0.74
N ILE A 107 1.79 -0.02 0.38
CA ILE A 107 1.75 -0.68 1.68
C ILE A 107 0.47 -1.52 1.72
N GLU A 108 0.64 -2.83 1.71
CA GLU A 108 -0.49 -3.75 1.71
C GLU A 108 -1.06 -3.86 3.13
N LYS A 109 -0.20 -4.15 4.10
CA LYS A 109 -0.59 -4.19 5.52
C LYS A 109 0.60 -4.09 6.48
N TYR A 110 0.28 -3.81 7.73
CA TYR A 110 1.17 -3.95 8.87
C TYR A 110 0.82 -5.24 9.63
N ILE A 111 1.82 -6.06 9.94
CA ILE A 111 1.65 -7.35 10.62
C ILE A 111 2.52 -7.31 11.89
N GLY A 112 1.96 -6.79 12.97
CA GLY A 112 2.74 -6.50 14.19
C GLY A 112 3.79 -5.42 13.92
N ASP A 113 5.06 -5.79 13.99
CA ASP A 113 6.23 -4.96 13.65
C ASP A 113 6.69 -5.08 12.20
N ALA A 114 6.08 -5.98 11.44
CA ALA A 114 6.40 -6.21 10.04
C ALA A 114 5.57 -5.31 9.10
N ILE A 115 6.17 -4.96 7.97
CA ILE A 115 5.51 -4.26 6.88
C ILE A 115 5.50 -5.17 5.66
N MET A 116 4.34 -5.34 5.06
CA MET A 116 4.19 -5.94 3.75
C MET A 116 3.93 -4.85 2.73
N ALA A 117 4.80 -4.75 1.74
CA ALA A 117 4.65 -3.83 0.62
C ALA A 117 4.73 -4.58 -0.71
N VAL A 118 4.04 -4.06 -1.72
CA VAL A 118 3.97 -4.67 -3.05
C VAL A 118 4.21 -3.62 -4.13
N PHE A 119 5.01 -3.98 -5.13
CA PHE A 119 5.32 -3.15 -6.29
C PHE A 119 4.75 -3.83 -7.54
N GLY A 120 4.03 -3.08 -8.38
CA GLY A 120 3.35 -3.64 -9.54
C GLY A 120 1.87 -3.96 -9.31
N VAL A 121 1.28 -3.45 -8.23
CA VAL A 121 -0.15 -3.48 -7.93
C VAL A 121 -0.66 -2.06 -7.69
N PRO A 122 -1.95 -1.80 -7.82
CA PRO A 122 -3.03 -2.68 -8.26
C PRO A 122 -3.15 -2.77 -9.79
N ILE A 123 -2.33 -2.03 -10.53
CA ILE A 123 -2.37 -1.98 -11.99
C ILE A 123 -1.42 -3.03 -12.56
N PRO A 124 -1.94 -4.03 -13.31
CA PRO A 124 -1.12 -5.09 -13.88
C PRO A 124 -0.03 -4.55 -14.82
N ARG A 125 1.16 -5.12 -14.71
CA ARG A 125 2.25 -4.81 -15.65
C ARG A 125 2.08 -5.60 -16.94
N THR A 126 2.21 -4.92 -18.07
CA THR A 126 2.00 -5.50 -19.40
C THR A 126 3.31 -5.87 -20.10
N SER A 127 4.44 -5.47 -19.55
CA SER A 127 5.75 -5.75 -20.16
C SER A 127 6.79 -6.22 -19.14
N PRO A 128 7.76 -7.06 -19.56
CA PRO A 128 8.87 -7.48 -18.68
C PRO A 128 9.68 -6.31 -18.11
N GLY A 129 9.84 -5.23 -18.89
CA GLY A 129 10.57 -4.04 -18.43
C GLY A 129 9.88 -3.30 -17.28
N GLN A 130 8.56 -3.31 -17.23
CA GLN A 130 7.80 -2.75 -16.10
C GLN A 130 7.98 -3.60 -14.83
N ILE A 131 7.94 -4.94 -14.98
CA ILE A 131 8.17 -5.87 -13.86
C ILE A 131 9.60 -5.71 -13.32
N GLU A 132 10.58 -5.58 -14.20
CA GLU A 132 11.97 -5.31 -13.81
C GLU A 132 12.11 -3.97 -13.08
N GLN A 133 11.38 -2.94 -13.53
CA GLN A 133 11.37 -1.64 -12.86
C GLN A 133 10.78 -1.73 -11.45
N ASP A 134 9.68 -2.48 -11.26
CA ASP A 134 9.09 -2.71 -9.95
C ASP A 134 10.07 -3.45 -9.01
N ALA A 135 10.78 -4.46 -9.51
CA ALA A 135 11.82 -5.14 -8.74
C ALA A 135 12.98 -4.20 -8.34
N ARG A 136 13.41 -3.32 -9.23
CA ARG A 136 14.41 -2.29 -8.94
C ARG A 136 13.91 -1.28 -7.92
N ASN A 137 12.65 -0.88 -8.01
CA ASN A 137 12.01 0.03 -7.05
C ASN A 137 11.95 -0.60 -5.64
N ALA A 138 11.62 -1.90 -5.55
CA ALA A 138 11.64 -2.63 -4.28
C ALA A 138 13.02 -2.67 -3.64
N VAL A 139 14.09 -2.89 -4.43
CA VAL A 139 15.47 -2.86 -3.93
C VAL A 139 15.88 -1.45 -3.50
N ARG A 140 15.54 -0.41 -4.27
CA ARG A 140 15.79 0.97 -3.86
C ARG A 140 15.06 1.35 -2.58
N CYS A 141 13.80 0.91 -2.47
CA CYS A 141 13.02 1.06 -1.23
C CYS A 141 13.73 0.42 -0.04
N ALA A 142 14.21 -0.82 -0.16
CA ALA A 142 14.92 -1.52 0.91
C ALA A 142 16.19 -0.77 1.35
N LEU A 143 16.96 -0.23 0.41
CA LEU A 143 18.14 0.58 0.71
C LEU A 143 17.77 1.89 1.42
N ALA A 144 16.74 2.58 0.94
CA ALA A 144 16.24 3.80 1.57
C ALA A 144 15.65 3.54 2.97
N MET A 145 15.00 2.39 3.18
CA MET A 145 14.56 1.96 4.51
C MET A 145 15.75 1.75 5.47
N ALA A 146 16.84 1.14 5.00
CA ALA A 146 18.03 0.94 5.81
C ALA A 146 18.64 2.29 6.26
N GLU A 147 18.75 3.26 5.36
CA GLU A 147 19.21 4.61 5.68
C GLU A 147 18.28 5.33 6.66
N ALA A 148 16.96 5.23 6.44
CA ALA A 148 15.97 5.83 7.34
C ALA A 148 16.03 5.23 8.75
N LEU A 149 16.24 3.91 8.86
CA LEU A 149 16.37 3.23 10.14
C LEU A 149 17.63 3.65 10.89
N GLU A 150 18.74 3.86 10.20
CA GLU A 150 19.99 4.35 10.79
C GLU A 150 19.82 5.75 11.40
N GLN A 151 19.14 6.64 10.67
CA GLN A 151 18.79 7.97 11.18
C GLN A 151 17.85 7.90 12.39
N LEU A 152 16.84 7.03 12.33
CA LEU A 152 15.88 6.82 13.41
C LEU A 152 16.55 6.26 14.67
N ASN A 153 17.42 5.27 14.53
CA ASN A 153 18.24 4.72 15.63
C ASN A 153 19.11 5.79 16.28
N THR A 154 19.73 6.66 15.49
CA THR A 154 20.51 7.78 16.01
C THR A 154 19.64 8.72 16.86
N HIS A 155 18.44 9.02 16.40
CA HIS A 155 17.48 9.85 17.14
C HIS A 155 16.99 9.16 18.42
N TRP A 156 16.65 7.90 18.37
CA TRP A 156 16.22 7.11 19.52
C TRP A 156 17.30 6.99 20.61
N LYS A 157 18.55 6.79 20.19
CA LYS A 157 19.69 6.76 21.11
C LYS A 157 19.84 8.05 21.91
N GLN A 158 19.64 9.21 21.27
CA GLN A 158 19.66 10.51 21.95
C GLN A 158 18.55 10.67 22.99
N ARG A 159 17.42 9.97 22.81
CA ARG A 159 16.26 9.95 23.71
C ARG A 159 16.33 8.83 24.75
N GLY A 160 17.37 8.01 24.73
CA GLY A 160 17.49 6.83 25.60
C GLY A 160 16.50 5.71 25.24
N TRP A 161 16.03 5.68 23.98
CA TRP A 161 15.16 4.64 23.47
C TRP A 161 15.98 3.52 22.82
N PRO A 162 15.43 2.28 22.77
CA PRO A 162 16.15 1.15 22.18
C PRO A 162 16.34 1.33 20.68
N GLU A 163 17.53 1.01 20.21
CA GLU A 163 17.87 0.86 18.80
C GLU A 163 17.34 -0.50 18.29
N CYS A 164 17.03 -0.60 17.00
CA CYS A 164 16.64 -1.86 16.38
C CYS A 164 17.36 -2.11 15.07
N SER A 165 17.29 -3.34 14.60
CA SER A 165 17.73 -3.74 13.27
C SER A 165 16.59 -4.46 12.55
N MET A 166 16.58 -4.37 11.23
CA MET A 166 15.53 -4.87 10.35
C MET A 166 16.07 -5.94 9.43
N ARG A 167 15.25 -6.91 9.11
CA ARG A 167 15.42 -7.85 8.01
C ARG A 167 14.46 -7.48 6.90
N ILE A 168 14.88 -7.65 5.65
CA ILE A 168 14.04 -7.40 4.49
C ILE A 168 14.13 -8.60 3.56
N GLY A 169 12.97 -9.15 3.19
CA GLY A 169 12.82 -10.16 2.16
C GLY A 169 12.15 -9.55 0.93
N ILE A 170 12.66 -9.85 -0.26
CA ILE A 170 12.11 -9.36 -1.53
C ILE A 170 12.01 -10.54 -2.49
N HIS A 171 10.84 -10.70 -3.12
CA HIS A 171 10.65 -11.70 -4.16
C HIS A 171 9.72 -11.17 -5.26
N THR A 172 10.07 -11.48 -6.51
CA THR A 172 9.24 -11.18 -7.68
C THR A 172 8.67 -12.47 -8.24
N GLY A 173 7.37 -12.53 -8.41
CA GLY A 173 6.73 -13.71 -8.98
C GLY A 173 5.23 -13.56 -9.18
N PRO A 174 4.56 -14.61 -9.70
CA PRO A 174 3.12 -14.60 -9.92
C PRO A 174 2.36 -14.60 -8.60
N LEU A 175 1.28 -13.82 -8.55
CA LEU A 175 0.36 -13.73 -7.43
C LEU A 175 -1.05 -13.34 -7.93
N VAL A 176 -2.03 -13.47 -7.07
CA VAL A 176 -3.39 -12.98 -7.30
C VAL A 176 -3.60 -11.75 -6.42
N ALA A 177 -3.98 -10.63 -7.04
CA ALA A 177 -4.38 -9.41 -6.34
C ALA A 177 -5.89 -9.23 -6.46
N GLY A 178 -6.57 -8.86 -5.39
CA GLY A 178 -8.01 -8.67 -5.41
C GLY A 178 -8.62 -8.44 -4.04
N SER A 179 -9.95 -8.33 -4.00
CA SER A 179 -10.69 -8.17 -2.75
C SER A 179 -10.93 -9.52 -2.07
N LEU A 180 -10.55 -9.61 -0.82
CA LEU A 180 -10.78 -10.74 0.08
C LEU A 180 -11.59 -10.31 1.29
N GLY A 181 -12.52 -11.14 1.73
CA GLY A 181 -13.30 -10.92 2.95
C GLY A 181 -14.80 -11.09 2.77
N SER A 182 -15.55 -10.73 3.82
CA SER A 182 -17.00 -10.79 3.85
C SER A 182 -17.64 -9.57 3.17
N THR A 183 -18.97 -9.56 3.07
CA THR A 183 -19.71 -8.41 2.54
C THR A 183 -19.50 -7.14 3.38
N ASP A 184 -19.31 -7.28 4.69
CA ASP A 184 -19.20 -6.16 5.63
C ASP A 184 -17.76 -5.73 5.89
N ARG A 185 -16.78 -6.61 5.62
CA ARG A 185 -15.36 -6.33 5.80
C ARG A 185 -14.56 -6.91 4.66
N GLN A 186 -14.09 -6.04 3.79
CA GLN A 186 -13.26 -6.36 2.64
C GLN A 186 -11.91 -5.65 2.73
N GLU A 187 -10.90 -6.34 2.27
CA GLU A 187 -9.53 -5.86 2.16
C GLU A 187 -9.03 -6.16 0.76
N TYR A 188 -8.37 -5.20 0.12
CA TYR A 188 -7.62 -5.47 -1.10
C TYR A 188 -6.29 -6.10 -0.68
N THR A 189 -5.98 -7.26 -1.19
CA THR A 189 -4.81 -8.03 -0.77
C THR A 189 -4.20 -8.81 -1.92
N VAL A 190 -2.98 -9.32 -1.71
CA VAL A 190 -2.29 -10.21 -2.64
C VAL A 190 -2.06 -11.57 -2.00
N ILE A 191 -2.23 -12.63 -2.81
CA ILE A 191 -2.08 -14.02 -2.36
C ILE A 191 -1.27 -14.79 -3.40
N GLY A 192 -0.35 -15.62 -2.96
CA GLY A 192 0.43 -16.51 -3.81
C GLY A 192 1.66 -17.07 -3.10
N ASP A 193 2.24 -18.12 -3.67
CA ASP A 193 3.49 -18.71 -3.18
C ASP A 193 4.66 -17.70 -3.22
N SER A 194 4.65 -16.82 -4.23
CA SER A 194 5.60 -15.72 -4.35
C SER A 194 5.56 -14.75 -3.16
N VAL A 195 4.39 -14.57 -2.54
CA VAL A 195 4.23 -13.73 -1.35
C VAL A 195 4.89 -14.40 -0.15
N ASN A 196 4.67 -15.72 0.03
CA ASN A 196 5.28 -16.48 1.11
C ASN A 196 6.80 -16.59 0.97
N THR A 197 7.31 -16.62 -0.27
CA THR A 197 8.76 -16.68 -0.52
C THR A 197 9.48 -15.39 -0.10
N ALA A 198 8.79 -14.26 -0.11
CA ALA A 198 9.35 -12.98 0.33
C ALA A 198 9.36 -12.83 1.86
N SER A 199 8.49 -13.53 2.58
CA SER A 199 8.40 -13.52 4.05
C SER A 199 9.34 -14.56 4.67
#